data_0f8fee6d19f9c879922f6d00e147257d
#
_entry.id   0f8fee6d19f9c879922f6d00e147257d
#
_cell.length_a   1.000
_cell.length_b   1.000
_cell.length_c   1.000
_cell.angle_alpha   90.00
_cell.angle_beta   90.00
_cell.angle_gamma   90.00
#
_symmetry.space_group_name_H-M   'P 1'
#
loop_
_entity.id
_entity.type
_entity.pdbx_description
1 polymer ?
#
loop_
_entity_poly.entity_id
_entity_poly.type
_entity_poly.pdbx_seq_one_letter_code
_entity_poly.pdbx_strand_id
1 'polypeptide(L)'
;EYALPTKLLIEDVLAIGQVSDDHIFQRLKTFYSDTTLVRLIEDVEAKYPELESVEKNLTKGFGKLQKEIPDIMIPMIYTQISAFNESIVLSDSVLGISLDKYMGEDYPLYKRFYYNYQRRTMRPDRIVPDCLVFYLMSQYPFPMDYSRTLLDVMMHYGKINYVVQHLLDYSSSEEALGYSDLEREWCK
;
A
#
# COMPACT_ATOMS: atom_id res chain seq x y z
N GLU A 1 -12.05 -0.65 19.34
CA GLU A 1 -12.40 -0.43 17.93
C GLU A 1 -11.19 -0.70 17.02
N TYR A 2 -9.97 -0.33 17.42
CA TYR A 2 -8.73 -0.48 16.64
C TYR A 2 -7.81 -1.62 17.10
N ALA A 3 -8.30 -2.59 17.85
CA ALA A 3 -7.47 -3.64 18.45
C ALA A 3 -6.69 -4.46 17.39
N LEU A 4 -7.35 -4.87 16.32
CA LEU A 4 -6.70 -5.65 15.24
C LEU A 4 -5.71 -4.80 14.43
N PRO A 5 -6.06 -3.59 13.92
CA PRO A 5 -5.09 -2.70 13.27
C PRO A 5 -3.88 -2.39 14.12
N THR A 6 -4.08 -2.08 15.41
CA THR A 6 -2.98 -1.78 16.35
C THR A 6 -2.07 -2.99 16.55
N LYS A 7 -2.64 -4.17 16.68
CA LYS A 7 -1.87 -5.41 16.82
C LYS A 7 -1.01 -5.64 15.57
N LEU A 8 -1.59 -5.59 14.38
CA LEU A 8 -0.87 -5.77 13.12
C LEU A 8 0.25 -4.74 12.97
N LEU A 9 -0.02 -3.48 13.31
CA LEU A 9 1.01 -2.43 13.26
C LEU A 9 2.19 -2.75 14.18
N ILE A 10 1.94 -3.10 15.43
CA ILE A 10 2.99 -3.32 16.44
C ILE A 10 3.76 -4.62 16.20
N GLU A 11 3.04 -5.72 15.94
CA GLU A 11 3.63 -7.05 15.87
C GLU A 11 4.23 -7.38 14.51
N ASP A 12 3.52 -7.04 13.42
CA ASP A 12 3.90 -7.48 12.07
C ASP A 12 4.62 -6.37 11.28
N VAL A 13 4.15 -5.12 11.38
CA VAL A 13 4.70 -4.01 10.57
C VAL A 13 5.93 -3.40 11.22
N LEU A 14 5.82 -2.96 12.46
CA LEU A 14 6.92 -2.34 13.19
C LEU A 14 7.85 -3.37 13.84
N ALA A 15 7.35 -4.58 14.07
CA ALA A 15 8.06 -5.70 14.71
C ALA A 15 8.74 -5.29 16.04
N ILE A 16 8.07 -4.44 16.83
CA ILE A 16 8.60 -3.91 18.10
C ILE A 16 8.48 -4.94 19.23
N GLY A 17 7.46 -5.79 19.15
CA GLY A 17 7.15 -6.83 20.13
C GLY A 17 5.69 -7.24 20.05
N GLN A 18 5.23 -8.04 20.99
CA GLN A 18 3.83 -8.43 21.09
C GLN A 18 3.04 -7.43 21.92
N VAL A 19 1.78 -7.17 21.58
CA VAL A 19 0.88 -6.27 22.35
C VAL A 19 0.70 -6.75 23.77
N SER A 20 0.80 -8.06 24.01
CA SER A 20 0.72 -8.68 25.34
C SER A 20 2.02 -8.60 26.18
N ASP A 21 3.10 -8.06 25.64
CA ASP A 21 4.39 -7.92 26.35
C ASP A 21 4.28 -6.83 27.44
N ASP A 22 4.65 -7.15 28.66
CA ASP A 22 4.64 -6.21 29.79
C ASP A 22 5.50 -4.96 29.54
N HIS A 23 6.48 -5.04 28.66
CA HIS A 23 7.39 -3.95 28.29
C HIS A 23 7.00 -3.22 27.00
N ILE A 24 5.87 -3.54 26.39
CA ILE A 24 5.48 -2.97 25.09
C ILE A 24 5.37 -1.44 25.12
N PHE A 25 4.85 -0.87 26.19
CA PHE A 25 4.77 0.59 26.35
C PHE A 25 6.15 1.25 26.38
N GLN A 26 7.13 0.64 27.02
CA GLN A 26 8.49 1.18 27.06
C GLN A 26 9.15 1.10 25.68
N ARG A 27 8.93 0.02 24.95
CA ARG A 27 9.44 -0.14 23.57
C ARG A 27 8.80 0.87 22.62
N LEU A 28 7.48 1.04 22.67
CA LEU A 28 6.75 2.05 21.90
C LEU A 28 7.24 3.46 22.23
N LYS A 29 7.40 3.78 23.51
CA LYS A 29 7.94 5.08 23.93
C LYS A 29 9.32 5.34 23.36
N THR A 30 10.21 4.35 23.40
CA THR A 30 11.56 4.46 22.83
C THR A 30 11.49 4.65 21.32
N PHE A 31 10.67 3.86 20.63
CA PHE A 31 10.48 3.94 19.18
C PHE A 31 9.96 5.32 18.76
N TYR A 32 8.87 5.81 19.38
CA TYR A 32 8.29 7.12 19.05
C TYR A 32 9.07 8.32 19.62
N SER A 33 10.19 8.08 20.32
CA SER A 33 11.11 9.13 20.76
C SER A 33 12.25 9.38 19.74
N ASP A 34 12.36 8.57 18.68
CA ASP A 34 13.31 8.80 17.60
C ASP A 34 12.98 10.08 16.84
N THR A 35 13.95 10.99 16.75
CA THR A 35 13.73 12.32 16.14
C THR A 35 13.44 12.26 14.66
N THR A 36 13.95 11.25 13.95
CA THR A 36 13.64 11.04 12.52
C THR A 36 12.21 10.59 12.34
N LEU A 37 11.73 9.71 13.24
CA LEU A 37 10.36 9.23 13.20
C LEU A 37 9.36 10.34 13.58
N VAL A 38 9.65 11.14 14.61
CA VAL A 38 8.82 12.29 14.98
C VAL A 38 8.67 13.23 13.79
N ARG A 39 9.77 13.57 13.14
CA ARG A 39 9.74 14.40 11.92
C ARG A 39 8.96 13.75 10.78
N LEU A 40 9.10 12.44 10.58
CA LEU A 40 8.33 11.71 9.57
C LEU A 40 6.83 11.82 9.82
N ILE A 41 6.41 11.67 11.07
CA ILE A 41 5.00 11.80 11.47
C ILE A 41 4.49 13.21 11.15
N GLU A 42 5.21 14.25 11.56
CA GLU A 42 4.88 15.64 11.26
C GLU A 42 4.77 15.91 9.74
N ASP A 43 5.73 15.40 8.96
CA ASP A 43 5.74 15.54 7.49
C ASP A 43 4.54 14.82 6.86
N VAL A 44 4.14 13.63 7.36
CA VAL A 44 2.97 12.88 6.88
C VAL A 44 1.68 13.62 7.22
N GLU A 45 1.53 14.11 8.45
CA GLU A 45 0.36 14.90 8.87
C GLU A 45 0.21 16.17 8.02
N ALA A 46 1.32 16.87 7.76
CA ALA A 46 1.32 18.05 6.90
C ALA A 46 0.99 17.72 5.43
N LYS A 47 1.40 16.54 4.93
CA LYS A 47 1.14 16.10 3.56
C LYS A 47 -0.30 15.64 3.36
N TYR A 48 -0.89 15.00 4.38
CA TYR A 48 -2.21 14.38 4.34
C TYR A 48 -3.14 14.94 5.42
N PRO A 49 -3.41 16.26 5.43
CA PRO A 49 -4.34 16.85 6.41
C PRO A 49 -5.75 16.31 6.22
N GLU A 50 -6.08 15.88 5.01
CA GLU A 50 -7.35 15.27 4.63
C GLU A 50 -7.13 14.13 3.65
N LEU A 51 -7.93 13.07 3.77
CA LEU A 51 -7.87 11.87 2.93
C LEU A 51 -9.13 11.66 2.09
N GLU A 52 -10.01 12.66 2.00
CA GLU A 52 -11.31 12.57 1.35
C GLU A 52 -11.22 12.08 -0.10
N SER A 53 -10.24 12.55 -0.86
CA SER A 53 -10.04 12.12 -2.25
C SER A 53 -9.61 10.64 -2.35
N VAL A 54 -8.77 10.17 -1.43
CA VAL A 54 -8.33 8.77 -1.35
C VAL A 54 -9.51 7.90 -0.96
N GLU A 55 -10.26 8.27 0.07
CA GLU A 55 -11.46 7.57 0.55
C GLU A 55 -12.50 7.43 -0.55
N LYS A 56 -12.82 8.52 -1.26
CA LYS A 56 -13.76 8.53 -2.36
C LYS A 56 -13.35 7.58 -3.49
N ASN A 57 -12.07 7.60 -3.88
CA ASN A 57 -11.58 6.75 -4.95
C ASN A 57 -11.49 5.27 -4.54
N LEU A 58 -11.12 4.97 -3.29
CA LEU A 58 -11.17 3.61 -2.74
C LEU A 58 -12.61 3.10 -2.70
N THR A 59 -13.55 3.90 -2.19
CA THR A 59 -14.97 3.56 -2.16
C THR A 59 -15.51 3.28 -3.56
N LYS A 60 -15.13 4.10 -4.54
CA LYS A 60 -15.50 3.87 -5.95
C LYS A 60 -14.91 2.57 -6.48
N GLY A 61 -13.61 2.33 -6.29
CA GLY A 61 -12.91 1.14 -6.78
C GLY A 61 -13.45 -0.15 -6.18
N PHE A 62 -13.54 -0.21 -4.85
CA PHE A 62 -14.10 -1.36 -4.15
C PHE A 62 -15.60 -1.56 -4.41
N GLY A 63 -16.37 -0.47 -4.56
CA GLY A 63 -17.78 -0.53 -4.92
C GLY A 63 -18.02 -1.10 -6.32
N LYS A 64 -17.14 -0.81 -7.30
CA LYS A 64 -17.16 -1.47 -8.61
C LYS A 64 -16.75 -2.93 -8.50
N LEU A 65 -15.68 -3.22 -7.77
CA LEU A 65 -15.21 -4.59 -7.56
C LEU A 65 -16.32 -5.48 -6.98
N GLN A 66 -17.05 -4.99 -5.98
CA GLN A 66 -18.16 -5.74 -5.38
C GLN A 66 -19.34 -5.95 -6.33
N LYS A 67 -19.57 -5.05 -7.29
CA LYS A 67 -20.59 -5.25 -8.32
C LYS A 67 -20.22 -6.33 -9.31
N GLU A 68 -18.95 -6.40 -9.69
CA GLU A 68 -18.44 -7.43 -10.61
C GLU A 68 -18.27 -8.80 -9.91
N ILE A 69 -17.93 -8.80 -8.63
CA ILE A 69 -17.70 -9.99 -7.81
C ILE A 69 -18.51 -9.83 -6.50
N PRO A 70 -19.81 -10.19 -6.50
CA PRO A 70 -20.71 -9.91 -5.36
C PRO A 70 -20.29 -10.55 -4.04
N ASP A 71 -19.63 -11.71 -4.08
CA ASP A 71 -19.20 -12.45 -2.90
C ASP A 71 -17.85 -12.00 -2.33
N ILE A 72 -17.21 -10.99 -2.95
CA ILE A 72 -15.93 -10.49 -2.48
C ILE A 72 -16.10 -9.67 -1.20
N MET A 73 -15.31 -9.97 -0.19
CA MET A 73 -15.34 -9.26 1.09
C MET A 73 -14.57 -7.93 0.96
N ILE A 74 -15.20 -6.81 1.26
CA ILE A 74 -14.51 -5.52 1.29
C ILE A 74 -13.83 -5.36 2.66
N PRO A 75 -12.52 -5.15 2.73
CA PRO A 75 -11.81 -4.98 4.00
C PRO A 75 -12.13 -3.63 4.63
N MET A 76 -12.02 -3.55 5.95
CA MET A 76 -11.96 -2.28 6.66
C MET A 76 -10.60 -1.63 6.36
N ILE A 77 -10.63 -0.38 5.89
CA ILE A 77 -9.42 0.35 5.51
C ILE A 77 -9.04 1.33 6.61
N TYR A 78 -7.77 1.36 6.96
CA TYR A 78 -7.21 2.33 7.89
C TYR A 78 -5.85 2.82 7.40
N THR A 79 -5.40 3.95 7.91
CA THR A 79 -4.09 4.52 7.62
C THR A 79 -3.13 4.35 8.79
N GLN A 80 -1.85 4.25 8.50
CA GLN A 80 -0.80 4.09 9.50
C GLN A 80 0.50 4.74 9.03
N ILE A 81 1.50 4.78 9.92
CA ILE A 81 2.90 5.12 9.61
C ILE A 81 3.73 3.90 9.96
N SER A 82 4.38 3.32 8.95
CA SER A 82 5.14 2.07 9.06
C SER A 82 6.64 2.25 9.31
N ALA A 83 7.10 3.48 9.44
CA ALA A 83 8.54 3.82 9.45
C ALA A 83 9.28 3.22 8.23
N PHE A 84 8.66 3.31 7.06
CA PHE A 84 9.13 2.82 5.75
C PHE A 84 9.19 1.29 5.60
N ASN A 85 8.60 0.51 6.49
CA ASN A 85 8.58 -0.94 6.35
C ASN A 85 7.65 -1.40 5.22
N GLU A 86 6.34 -1.43 5.45
CA GLU A 86 5.36 -1.94 4.50
C GLU A 86 4.52 -0.82 3.89
N SER A 87 4.17 -0.92 2.60
CA SER A 87 3.28 0.08 1.96
C SER A 87 1.82 -0.22 2.22
N ILE A 88 1.43 -1.47 2.00
CA ILE A 88 0.08 -1.97 2.23
C ILE A 88 0.18 -3.21 3.09
N VAL A 89 -0.63 -3.28 4.12
CA VAL A 89 -0.74 -4.42 5.03
C VAL A 89 -2.13 -5.01 4.91
N LEU A 90 -2.19 -6.31 4.74
CA LEU A 90 -3.45 -7.05 4.58
C LEU A 90 -3.58 -8.12 5.65
N SER A 91 -4.77 -8.23 6.19
CA SER A 91 -5.23 -9.35 6.98
C SER A 91 -6.64 -9.72 6.51
N ASP A 92 -7.25 -10.78 7.04
CA ASP A 92 -8.53 -11.33 6.56
C ASP A 92 -9.65 -10.28 6.37
N SER A 93 -9.69 -9.28 7.23
CA SER A 93 -10.76 -8.27 7.23
C SER A 93 -10.29 -6.81 7.23
N VAL A 94 -8.98 -6.56 7.19
CA VAL A 94 -8.41 -5.21 7.28
C VAL A 94 -7.32 -4.96 6.25
N LEU A 95 -7.26 -3.71 5.78
CA LEU A 95 -6.22 -3.20 4.88
C LEU A 95 -5.64 -1.92 5.49
N GLY A 96 -4.34 -1.97 5.81
CA GLY A 96 -3.58 -0.83 6.32
C GLY A 96 -2.80 -0.14 5.22
N ILE A 97 -2.91 1.18 5.15
CA ILE A 97 -2.19 2.03 4.19
C ILE A 97 -1.12 2.80 4.94
N SER A 98 0.14 2.56 4.63
CA SER A 98 1.26 3.29 5.22
C SER A 98 1.53 4.58 4.45
N LEU A 99 1.00 5.70 4.95
CA LEU A 99 1.08 6.99 4.26
C LEU A 99 2.51 7.49 4.07
N ASP A 100 3.42 7.11 4.97
CA ASP A 100 4.85 7.40 4.88
C ASP A 100 5.53 6.78 3.66
N LYS A 101 4.91 5.80 3.00
CA LYS A 101 5.39 5.20 1.74
C LYS A 101 4.94 5.97 0.49
N TYR A 102 4.14 7.03 0.63
CA TYR A 102 3.54 7.78 -0.48
C TYR A 102 3.79 9.29 -0.40
N MET A 103 4.91 9.69 0.21
CA MET A 103 5.28 11.11 0.40
C MET A 103 5.67 11.85 -0.89
N GLY A 104 5.92 11.12 -1.97
CA GLY A 104 6.40 11.63 -3.25
C GLY A 104 7.86 11.25 -3.51
N GLU A 105 8.22 11.03 -4.79
CA GLU A 105 9.53 10.50 -5.20
C GLU A 105 10.73 11.33 -4.71
N ASP A 106 10.53 12.64 -4.53
CA ASP A 106 11.57 13.56 -4.08
C ASP A 106 11.66 13.74 -2.58
N TYR A 107 10.84 13.03 -1.79
CA TYR A 107 10.87 13.15 -0.34
C TYR A 107 12.29 12.90 0.21
N PRO A 108 12.85 13.84 1.01
CA PRO A 108 14.26 13.81 1.38
C PRO A 108 14.73 12.53 2.06
N LEU A 109 13.90 11.95 2.94
CA LEU A 109 14.26 10.70 3.62
C LEU A 109 14.33 9.53 2.65
N TYR A 110 13.52 9.49 1.59
CA TYR A 110 13.58 8.42 0.60
C TYR A 110 14.94 8.32 -0.08
N LYS A 111 15.59 9.47 -0.34
CA LYS A 111 16.91 9.50 -0.98
C LYS A 111 18.00 8.79 -0.17
N ARG A 112 17.77 8.60 1.13
CA ARG A 112 18.70 7.89 2.03
C ARG A 112 18.50 6.38 2.05
N PHE A 113 17.26 5.90 1.78
CA PHE A 113 16.85 4.51 2.01
C PHE A 113 16.45 3.77 0.73
N TYR A 114 16.12 4.49 -0.35
CA TYR A 114 15.56 3.89 -1.57
C TYR A 114 16.30 4.32 -2.82
N TYR A 115 16.41 3.39 -3.77
CA TYR A 115 16.91 3.68 -5.12
C TYR A 115 15.89 4.49 -5.94
N ASN A 116 16.34 5.17 -6.99
CA ASN A 116 15.50 6.01 -7.82
C ASN A 116 14.28 5.26 -8.39
N TYR A 117 14.49 4.04 -8.87
CA TYR A 117 13.40 3.24 -9.45
C TYR A 117 12.33 2.87 -8.43
N GLN A 118 12.68 2.66 -7.16
CA GLN A 118 11.72 2.38 -6.10
C GLN A 118 10.90 3.63 -5.74
N ARG A 119 11.55 4.80 -5.68
CA ARG A 119 10.90 6.06 -5.29
C ARG A 119 9.84 6.52 -6.28
N ARG A 120 9.95 6.16 -7.56
CA ARG A 120 9.00 6.56 -8.61
C ARG A 120 7.56 6.16 -8.32
N THR A 121 7.35 5.04 -7.65
CA THR A 121 6.01 4.55 -7.28
C THR A 121 5.56 5.03 -5.89
N MET A 122 6.45 5.66 -5.10
CA MET A 122 6.15 6.12 -3.75
C MET A 122 5.48 7.50 -3.76
N ARG A 123 4.40 7.64 -4.52
CA ARG A 123 3.66 8.89 -4.76
C ARG A 123 2.21 8.78 -4.33
N PRO A 124 1.55 9.91 -3.94
CA PRO A 124 0.16 9.90 -3.48
C PRO A 124 -0.84 9.29 -4.48
N ASP A 125 -0.63 9.46 -5.77
CA ASP A 125 -1.47 8.91 -6.83
C ASP A 125 -1.43 7.37 -6.91
N ARG A 126 -0.44 6.74 -6.26
CA ARG A 126 -0.31 5.28 -6.21
C ARG A 126 -1.07 4.62 -5.06
N ILE A 127 -1.54 5.37 -4.06
CA ILE A 127 -2.24 4.81 -2.90
C ILE A 127 -3.40 3.91 -3.32
N VAL A 128 -4.31 4.45 -4.13
CA VAL A 128 -5.55 3.74 -4.51
C VAL A 128 -5.28 2.54 -5.41
N PRO A 129 -4.52 2.65 -6.52
CA PRO A 129 -4.19 1.48 -7.34
C PRO A 129 -3.43 0.41 -6.56
N ASP A 130 -2.46 0.78 -5.71
CA ASP A 130 -1.70 -0.19 -4.94
C ASP A 130 -2.59 -0.94 -3.93
N CYS A 131 -3.53 -0.26 -3.26
CA CYS A 131 -4.52 -0.92 -2.39
C CYS A 131 -5.30 -2.00 -3.14
N LEU A 132 -5.81 -1.69 -4.33
CA LEU A 132 -6.57 -2.64 -5.13
C LEU A 132 -5.70 -3.76 -5.68
N VAL A 133 -4.47 -3.48 -6.13
CA VAL A 133 -3.52 -4.49 -6.60
C VAL A 133 -3.18 -5.47 -5.49
N PHE A 134 -2.74 -4.98 -4.33
CA PHE A 134 -2.37 -5.85 -3.19
C PHE A 134 -3.56 -6.65 -2.68
N TYR A 135 -4.74 -6.01 -2.60
CA TYR A 135 -5.96 -6.70 -2.20
C TYR A 135 -6.31 -7.84 -3.18
N LEU A 136 -6.35 -7.57 -4.49
CA LEU A 136 -6.64 -8.58 -5.50
C LEU A 136 -5.59 -9.70 -5.52
N MET A 137 -4.32 -9.38 -5.31
CA MET A 137 -3.27 -10.39 -5.20
C MET A 137 -3.46 -11.30 -3.99
N SER A 138 -3.99 -10.80 -2.87
CA SER A 138 -4.31 -11.61 -1.70
C SER A 138 -5.52 -12.52 -1.92
N GLN A 139 -6.55 -12.02 -2.64
CA GLN A 139 -7.75 -12.80 -2.95
C GLN A 139 -7.50 -13.84 -4.07
N TYR A 140 -6.61 -13.52 -4.99
CA TYR A 140 -6.24 -14.35 -6.13
C TYR A 140 -4.72 -14.57 -6.16
N PRO A 141 -4.17 -15.31 -5.19
CA PRO A 141 -2.73 -15.56 -5.14
C PRO A 141 -2.26 -16.36 -6.37
N PHE A 142 -1.01 -16.16 -6.74
CA PHE A 142 -0.42 -16.95 -7.82
C PHE A 142 -0.43 -18.44 -7.45
N PRO A 143 -0.94 -19.33 -8.33
CA PRO A 143 -0.98 -20.77 -8.06
C PRO A 143 0.41 -21.34 -7.75
N MET A 144 0.53 -22.09 -6.65
CA MET A 144 1.83 -22.62 -6.18
C MET A 144 2.27 -23.90 -6.91
N ASP A 145 1.37 -24.52 -7.66
CA ASP A 145 1.51 -25.89 -8.19
C ASP A 145 2.29 -26.01 -9.52
N TYR A 146 2.73 -24.89 -10.06
CA TYR A 146 3.40 -24.86 -11.36
C TYR A 146 4.89 -24.52 -11.24
N SER A 147 5.70 -25.10 -12.12
CA SER A 147 7.06 -24.61 -12.39
C SER A 147 6.96 -23.17 -12.92
N ARG A 148 7.22 -22.19 -12.05
CA ARG A 148 7.03 -20.78 -12.34
C ARG A 148 8.05 -20.30 -13.37
N THR A 149 7.57 -19.82 -14.51
CA THR A 149 8.38 -19.00 -15.39
C THR A 149 8.17 -17.52 -15.07
N LEU A 150 9.11 -16.68 -15.47
CA LEU A 150 8.95 -15.23 -15.37
C LEU A 150 7.69 -14.76 -16.11
N LEU A 151 7.39 -15.35 -17.25
CA LEU A 151 6.20 -15.04 -18.05
C LEU A 151 4.91 -15.31 -17.28
N ASP A 152 4.82 -16.43 -16.55
CA ASP A 152 3.63 -16.75 -15.76
C ASP A 152 3.38 -15.69 -14.68
N VAL A 153 4.45 -15.27 -14.00
CA VAL A 153 4.37 -14.21 -13.00
C VAL A 153 3.94 -12.88 -13.64
N MET A 154 4.56 -12.50 -14.75
CA MET A 154 4.20 -11.27 -15.49
C MET A 154 2.74 -11.30 -15.97
N MET A 155 2.26 -12.43 -16.47
CA MET A 155 0.88 -12.62 -16.92
C MET A 155 -0.11 -12.50 -15.76
N HIS A 156 0.23 -13.06 -14.60
CA HIS A 156 -0.61 -12.94 -13.40
C HIS A 156 -0.74 -11.49 -12.94
N TYR A 157 0.39 -10.79 -12.79
CA TYR A 157 0.42 -9.36 -12.47
C TYR A 157 -0.31 -8.52 -13.52
N GLY A 158 -0.14 -8.84 -14.80
CA GLY A 158 -0.83 -8.18 -15.89
C GLY A 158 -2.34 -8.28 -15.79
N LYS A 159 -2.88 -9.45 -15.43
CA LYS A 159 -4.32 -9.65 -15.21
C LYS A 159 -4.84 -8.80 -14.04
N ILE A 160 -4.13 -8.79 -12.92
CA ILE A 160 -4.49 -7.97 -11.74
C ILE A 160 -4.52 -6.49 -12.13
N ASN A 161 -3.47 -5.99 -12.77
CA ASN A 161 -3.40 -4.58 -13.17
C ASN A 161 -4.47 -4.20 -14.22
N TYR A 162 -4.82 -5.12 -15.13
CA TYR A 162 -5.92 -4.92 -16.06
C TYR A 162 -7.27 -4.73 -15.33
N VAL A 163 -7.54 -5.54 -14.31
CA VAL A 163 -8.73 -5.38 -13.47
C VAL A 163 -8.70 -4.03 -12.75
N VAL A 164 -7.57 -3.65 -12.15
CA VAL A 164 -7.43 -2.35 -11.46
C VAL A 164 -7.63 -1.17 -12.41
N GLN A 165 -7.09 -1.26 -13.64
CA GLN A 165 -7.33 -0.27 -14.69
C GLN A 165 -8.85 -0.07 -14.93
N HIS A 166 -9.59 -1.18 -15.06
CA HIS A 166 -11.03 -1.13 -15.25
C HIS A 166 -11.78 -0.55 -14.05
N LEU A 167 -11.41 -0.94 -12.83
CA LEU A 167 -12.03 -0.47 -11.59
C LEU A 167 -11.86 1.05 -11.39
N LEU A 168 -10.71 1.60 -11.79
CA LEU A 168 -10.37 3.02 -11.61
C LEU A 168 -10.67 3.89 -12.83
N ASP A 169 -11.21 3.31 -13.92
CA ASP A 169 -11.48 4.01 -15.20
C ASP A 169 -10.21 4.65 -15.81
N TYR A 170 -9.05 4.02 -15.62
CA TYR A 170 -7.84 4.51 -16.25
C TYR A 170 -7.87 4.34 -17.78
N SER A 171 -7.38 5.35 -18.48
CA SER A 171 -7.41 5.39 -19.93
C SER A 171 -6.46 4.39 -20.60
N SER A 172 -5.44 3.95 -19.87
CA SER A 172 -4.43 3.03 -20.38
C SER A 172 -3.84 2.12 -19.29
N SER A 173 -3.26 1.00 -19.71
CA SER A 173 -2.56 0.07 -18.80
C SER A 173 -1.31 0.70 -18.21
N GLU A 174 -0.65 1.61 -18.94
CA GLU A 174 0.54 2.32 -18.49
C GLU A 174 0.21 3.27 -17.32
N GLU A 175 -0.98 3.86 -17.31
CA GLU A 175 -1.47 4.67 -16.20
C GLU A 175 -1.69 3.80 -14.96
N ALA A 176 -2.33 2.64 -15.13
CA ALA A 176 -2.54 1.68 -14.03
C ALA A 176 -1.22 1.17 -13.43
N LEU A 177 -0.22 0.93 -14.27
CA LEU A 177 1.11 0.50 -13.87
C LEU A 177 1.98 1.62 -13.29
N GLY A 178 1.57 2.87 -13.48
CA GLY A 178 2.33 4.05 -13.02
C GLY A 178 3.61 4.30 -13.83
N TYR A 179 3.62 3.92 -15.10
CA TYR A 179 4.76 4.13 -15.98
C TYR A 179 5.03 5.61 -16.19
N SER A 180 6.31 5.97 -16.20
CA SER A 180 6.78 7.29 -16.66
C SER A 180 6.59 7.44 -18.18
N ASP A 181 6.66 8.68 -18.69
CA ASP A 181 6.59 8.94 -20.14
C ASP A 181 7.67 8.17 -20.91
N LEU A 182 8.87 8.08 -20.35
CA LEU A 182 9.99 7.34 -20.96
C LEU A 182 9.71 5.83 -21.03
N GLU A 183 9.17 5.24 -19.97
CA GLU A 183 8.79 3.82 -19.94
C GLU A 183 7.65 3.53 -20.92
N ARG A 184 6.66 4.43 -21.00
CA ARG A 184 5.57 4.35 -21.98
C ARG A 184 6.08 4.40 -23.42
N GLU A 185 7.06 5.25 -23.69
CA GLU A 185 7.66 5.36 -25.02
C GLU A 185 8.46 4.12 -25.39
N TRP A 186 9.15 3.54 -24.40
CA TRP A 186 9.92 2.30 -24.60
C TRP A 186 9.04 1.06 -24.85
N CYS A 187 7.82 1.03 -24.31
CA CYS A 187 6.86 -0.07 -24.48
C CYS A 187 6.10 -0.04 -25.82
N LYS A 188 6.24 1.01 -26.64
CA LYS A 188 5.64 1.13 -27.98
C LYS A 188 6.49 0.45 -29.03
#